data_4b2751d68c4124288b31ffd9fde2d8ea
#
_entry.id   4b2751d68c4124288b31ffd9fde2d8ea
#
_cell.length_a   1.000
_cell.length_b   1.000
_cell.length_c   1.000
_cell.angle_alpha   90.00
_cell.angle_beta   90.00
_cell.angle_gamma   90.00
#
_symmetry.space_group_name_H-M   'P 1'
#
loop_
_entity.id
_entity.type
_entity.pdbx_description
1 polymer ?
#
loop_
_entity_poly.entity_id
_entity_poly.type
_entity_poly.pdbx_seq_one_letter_code
_entity_poly.pdbx_strand_id
1 'polypeptide(L)'
;MPNKLDKLIYDIDQANKRHTQNMQSVITAADEHLNPTLPDSGARSEFATGAVRDASEGKGNPSLIPIDALRAVSKRFEDGATKYGRDNWQQGIPLSRYVDSLYRHLWQFMEGDDTEDHAGAIIWNAMCLTQTKKWVDQGRLPKELNDL
;
A
#
# COMPACT_ATOMS: atom_id res chain seq x y z
N MET A 1 -26.90 -51.83 23.43
CA MET A 1 -26.09 -51.30 22.31
C MET A 1 -27.01 -50.53 21.39
N PRO A 2 -26.71 -49.29 20.97
CA PRO A 2 -27.57 -48.56 20.05
C PRO A 2 -27.70 -49.38 18.75
N ASN A 3 -28.89 -49.41 18.19
CA ASN A 3 -29.12 -50.16 16.98
C ASN A 3 -28.52 -49.44 15.77
N LYS A 4 -28.41 -50.12 14.63
CA LYS A 4 -27.81 -49.57 13.41
C LYS A 4 -28.52 -48.30 12.89
N LEU A 5 -29.80 -48.19 13.14
CA LEU A 5 -30.66 -47.08 12.75
C LEU A 5 -30.35 -45.81 13.58
N ASP A 6 -30.20 -45.98 14.92
CA ASP A 6 -29.91 -44.87 15.85
C ASP A 6 -28.54 -44.25 15.51
N LYS A 7 -27.57 -45.07 15.17
CA LYS A 7 -26.26 -44.59 14.71
C LYS A 7 -26.35 -43.84 13.41
N LEU A 8 -27.10 -44.32 12.43
CA LEU A 8 -27.28 -43.65 11.16
C LEU A 8 -27.96 -42.28 11.33
N ILE A 9 -28.99 -42.19 12.14
CA ILE A 9 -29.68 -40.94 12.45
C ILE A 9 -28.72 -39.95 13.12
N TYR A 10 -27.90 -40.38 14.07
CA TYR A 10 -26.91 -39.55 14.72
C TYR A 10 -25.83 -39.04 13.71
N ASP A 11 -25.34 -39.91 12.83
CA ASP A 11 -24.34 -39.54 11.82
C ASP A 11 -24.90 -38.51 10.81
N ILE A 12 -26.16 -38.65 10.39
CA ILE A 12 -26.86 -37.69 9.54
C ILE A 12 -27.04 -36.34 10.25
N ASP A 13 -27.44 -36.35 11.51
CA ASP A 13 -27.60 -35.10 12.30
C ASP A 13 -26.25 -34.35 12.44
N GLN A 14 -25.16 -35.07 12.71
CA GLN A 14 -23.83 -34.49 12.78
C GLN A 14 -23.36 -33.93 11.44
N ALA A 15 -23.65 -34.62 10.33
CA ALA A 15 -23.33 -34.16 8.99
C ALA A 15 -24.10 -32.88 8.63
N ASN A 16 -25.38 -32.81 8.97
CA ASN A 16 -26.23 -31.64 8.76
C ASN A 16 -25.75 -30.43 9.61
N LYS A 17 -25.38 -30.64 10.87
CA LYS A 17 -24.81 -29.58 11.71
C LYS A 17 -23.52 -29.00 11.14
N ARG A 18 -22.59 -29.86 10.67
CA ARG A 18 -21.35 -29.41 10.02
C ARG A 18 -21.63 -28.64 8.72
N HIS A 19 -22.60 -29.13 7.92
CA HIS A 19 -22.99 -28.47 6.70
C HIS A 19 -23.55 -27.05 6.98
N THR A 20 -24.44 -26.92 7.97
CA THR A 20 -25.01 -25.64 8.39
C THR A 20 -23.93 -24.67 8.92
N GLN A 21 -22.98 -25.15 9.72
CA GLN A 21 -21.86 -24.34 10.21
C GLN A 21 -20.95 -23.87 9.07
N ASN A 22 -20.63 -24.76 8.11
CA ASN A 22 -19.85 -24.37 6.92
C ASN A 22 -20.58 -23.34 6.06
N MET A 23 -21.88 -23.53 5.82
CA MET A 23 -22.68 -22.55 5.08
C MET A 23 -22.70 -21.18 5.79
N GLN A 24 -22.86 -21.16 7.11
CA GLN A 24 -22.86 -19.94 7.89
C GLN A 24 -21.49 -19.22 7.82
N SER A 25 -20.38 -19.95 7.90
CA SER A 25 -19.04 -19.37 7.76
C SER A 25 -18.80 -18.77 6.38
N VAL A 26 -19.29 -19.43 5.32
CA VAL A 26 -19.19 -18.91 3.93
C VAL A 26 -20.05 -17.65 3.77
N ILE A 27 -21.26 -17.62 4.34
CA ILE A 27 -22.14 -16.44 4.28
C ILE A 27 -21.50 -15.27 5.03
N THR A 28 -20.94 -15.51 6.22
CA THR A 28 -20.26 -14.45 7.00
C THR A 28 -19.04 -13.91 6.26
N ALA A 29 -18.21 -14.78 5.69
CA ALA A 29 -17.04 -14.35 4.91
C ALA A 29 -17.43 -13.59 3.64
N ALA A 30 -18.53 -13.99 2.98
CA ALA A 30 -19.05 -13.28 1.81
C ALA A 30 -19.63 -11.90 2.20
N ASP A 31 -20.30 -11.78 3.34
CA ASP A 31 -20.86 -10.53 3.83
C ASP A 31 -19.75 -9.53 4.24
N GLU A 32 -18.70 -10.00 4.90
CA GLU A 32 -17.49 -9.20 5.19
C GLU A 32 -16.76 -8.72 3.92
N HIS A 33 -16.80 -9.50 2.84
CA HIS A 33 -16.19 -9.14 1.57
C HIS A 33 -17.04 -8.19 0.73
N LEU A 34 -18.36 -8.31 0.80
CA LEU A 34 -19.33 -7.48 0.09
C LEU A 34 -19.65 -6.17 0.80
N ASN A 35 -19.51 -6.12 2.12
CA ASN A 35 -19.71 -4.93 2.96
C ASN A 35 -18.52 -4.72 3.91
N PRO A 36 -17.34 -4.32 3.39
CA PRO A 36 -16.21 -4.03 4.26
C PRO A 36 -16.58 -2.87 5.20
N THR A 37 -16.59 -3.14 6.49
CA THR A 37 -16.73 -2.08 7.50
C THR A 37 -15.50 -1.19 7.44
N LEU A 38 -15.71 0.13 7.32
CA LEU A 38 -14.58 1.08 7.36
C LEU A 38 -13.90 0.98 8.73
N PRO A 39 -12.55 0.90 8.78
CA PRO A 39 -11.83 0.91 10.04
C PRO A 39 -12.21 2.15 10.86
N ASP A 40 -12.65 1.94 12.10
CA ASP A 40 -12.98 3.03 13.02
C ASP A 40 -11.76 3.40 13.86
N SER A 41 -11.32 4.65 13.79
CA SER A 41 -10.21 5.18 14.60
C SER A 41 -10.65 5.50 16.05
N GLY A 42 -11.94 5.43 16.35
CA GLY A 42 -12.55 5.76 17.65
C GLY A 42 -12.65 7.26 17.93
N ALA A 43 -11.65 8.05 17.53
CA ALA A 43 -11.65 9.49 17.69
C ALA A 43 -12.38 10.18 16.52
N ARG A 44 -13.25 11.15 16.84
CA ARG A 44 -14.09 11.86 15.85
C ARG A 44 -13.96 13.36 15.95
N SER A 45 -14.08 14.03 14.81
CA SER A 45 -14.25 15.46 14.69
C SER A 45 -15.74 15.72 14.37
N GLU A 46 -16.34 16.65 15.09
CA GLU A 46 -17.70 17.15 14.84
C GLU A 46 -17.61 18.58 14.28
N PHE A 47 -18.40 18.84 13.26
CA PHE A 47 -18.42 20.14 12.57
C PHE A 47 -19.68 20.91 12.97
N ALA A 48 -19.62 22.25 12.84
CA ALA A 48 -20.74 23.14 13.18
C ALA A 48 -22.06 22.82 12.44
N THR A 49 -21.98 22.09 11.33
CA THR A 49 -23.13 21.59 10.56
C THR A 49 -23.76 20.31 11.14
N GLY A 50 -23.18 19.74 12.19
CA GLY A 50 -23.58 18.46 12.76
C GLY A 50 -22.99 17.24 12.03
N ALA A 51 -22.19 17.44 10.96
CA ALA A 51 -21.47 16.35 10.31
C ALA A 51 -20.35 15.83 11.21
N VAL A 52 -20.10 14.51 11.17
CA VAL A 52 -19.09 13.84 11.96
C VAL A 52 -18.13 13.08 11.02
N ARG A 53 -16.85 13.09 11.35
CA ARG A 53 -15.83 12.32 10.64
C ARG A 53 -14.73 11.85 11.59
N ASP A 54 -14.03 10.79 11.21
CA ASP A 54 -12.84 10.34 11.94
C ASP A 54 -11.83 11.49 12.07
N ALA A 55 -11.19 11.60 13.23
CA ALA A 55 -10.13 12.57 13.46
C ALA A 55 -8.99 12.38 12.45
N SER A 56 -8.45 13.52 11.97
CA SER A 56 -7.36 13.54 11.00
C SER A 56 -5.97 13.52 11.63
N GLU A 57 -5.89 13.65 12.95
CA GLU A 57 -4.63 13.70 13.68
C GLU A 57 -3.78 12.45 13.40
N GLY A 58 -2.50 12.63 13.10
CA GLY A 58 -1.57 11.54 12.81
C GLY A 58 -1.70 10.88 11.42
N LYS A 59 -2.76 11.24 10.62
CA LYS A 59 -2.98 10.67 9.28
C LYS A 59 -2.16 11.37 8.17
N GLY A 60 -1.45 12.44 8.52
CA GLY A 60 -0.78 13.32 7.56
C GLY A 60 -1.76 14.27 6.86
N ASN A 61 -1.20 15.29 6.21
CA ASN A 61 -1.99 16.27 5.47
C ASN A 61 -1.43 16.43 4.04
N PRO A 62 -1.90 15.63 3.07
CA PRO A 62 -1.41 15.69 1.70
C PRO A 62 -1.59 17.03 1.02
N SER A 63 -2.56 17.85 1.46
CA SER A 63 -2.79 19.20 0.89
C SER A 63 -1.68 20.21 1.21
N LEU A 64 -0.78 19.90 2.16
CA LEU A 64 0.41 20.70 2.45
C LEU A 64 1.58 20.42 1.51
N ILE A 65 1.49 19.37 0.68
CA ILE A 65 2.57 19.03 -0.27
C ILE A 65 2.50 20.02 -1.45
N PRO A 66 3.64 20.67 -1.80
CA PRO A 66 3.67 21.62 -2.90
C PRO A 66 3.24 20.99 -4.22
N ILE A 67 2.20 21.55 -4.86
CA ILE A 67 1.59 20.94 -6.05
C ILE A 67 2.55 20.89 -7.25
N ASP A 68 3.40 21.90 -7.41
CA ASP A 68 4.35 21.90 -8.53
C ASP A 68 5.46 20.88 -8.35
N ALA A 69 5.89 20.60 -7.12
CA ALA A 69 6.80 19.48 -6.82
C ALA A 69 6.15 18.13 -7.16
N LEU A 70 4.84 17.95 -6.84
CA LEU A 70 4.12 16.74 -7.25
C LEU A 70 3.99 16.61 -8.77
N ARG A 71 3.77 17.72 -9.50
CA ARG A 71 3.73 17.70 -10.97
C ARG A 71 5.07 17.32 -11.57
N ALA A 72 6.18 17.87 -11.08
CA ALA A 72 7.52 17.55 -11.52
C ALA A 72 7.84 16.06 -11.33
N VAL A 73 7.60 15.52 -10.14
CA VAL A 73 7.86 14.10 -9.88
C VAL A 73 6.91 13.18 -10.66
N SER A 74 5.65 13.57 -10.85
CA SER A 74 4.69 12.80 -11.67
C SER A 74 5.15 12.69 -13.11
N LYS A 75 5.67 13.79 -13.69
CA LYS A 75 6.26 13.78 -15.03
C LYS A 75 7.46 12.83 -15.11
N ARG A 76 8.32 12.81 -14.09
CA ARG A 76 9.46 11.90 -14.02
C ARG A 76 9.03 10.42 -13.97
N PHE A 77 7.95 10.10 -13.27
CA PHE A 77 7.36 8.75 -13.30
C PHE A 77 6.82 8.37 -14.68
N GLU A 78 6.17 9.30 -15.37
CA GLU A 78 5.68 9.09 -16.75
C GLU A 78 6.84 8.82 -17.74
N ASP A 79 7.91 9.61 -17.70
CA ASP A 79 9.08 9.44 -18.54
C ASP A 79 9.77 8.09 -18.28
N GLY A 80 9.90 7.73 -17.00
CA GLY A 80 10.41 6.42 -16.59
C GLY A 80 9.54 5.26 -17.07
N ALA A 81 8.21 5.41 -17.00
CA ALA A 81 7.26 4.42 -17.48
C ALA A 81 7.36 4.21 -18.99
N THR A 82 7.56 5.29 -19.75
CA THR A 82 7.76 5.24 -21.21
C THR A 82 9.06 4.53 -21.57
N LYS A 83 10.14 4.75 -20.81
CA LYS A 83 11.47 4.21 -21.11
C LYS A 83 11.66 2.76 -20.64
N TYR A 84 11.14 2.40 -19.48
CA TYR A 84 11.44 1.14 -18.78
C TYR A 84 10.22 0.26 -18.50
N GLY A 85 9.01 0.74 -18.80
CA GLY A 85 7.75 0.14 -18.42
C GLY A 85 7.19 0.72 -17.12
N ARG A 86 5.85 0.77 -17.04
CA ARG A 86 5.08 1.48 -16.01
C ARG A 86 5.50 1.19 -14.58
N ASP A 87 5.73 -0.07 -14.25
CA ASP A 87 5.96 -0.53 -12.88
C ASP A 87 7.40 -1.02 -12.66
N ASN A 88 8.33 -0.66 -13.55
CA ASN A 88 9.72 -1.11 -13.48
C ASN A 88 10.39 -0.79 -12.14
N TRP A 89 10.19 0.39 -11.59
CA TRP A 89 10.77 0.79 -10.31
C TRP A 89 10.27 -0.05 -9.12
N GLN A 90 9.07 -0.66 -9.23
CA GLN A 90 8.48 -1.52 -8.20
C GLN A 90 9.12 -2.91 -8.13
N GLN A 91 9.87 -3.30 -9.14
CA GLN A 91 10.57 -4.60 -9.17
C GLN A 91 11.75 -4.65 -8.18
N GLY A 92 12.16 -3.51 -7.66
CA GLY A 92 13.25 -3.38 -6.71
C GLY A 92 14.56 -2.98 -7.41
N ILE A 93 15.11 -1.87 -6.97
CA ILE A 93 16.42 -1.34 -7.37
C ILE A 93 17.26 -1.23 -6.09
N PRO A 94 18.55 -1.62 -6.08
CA PRO A 94 19.42 -1.43 -4.93
C PRO A 94 19.39 0.01 -4.41
N LEU A 95 19.35 0.20 -3.09
CA LEU A 95 19.20 1.52 -2.47
C LEU A 95 20.38 2.43 -2.83
N SER A 96 21.61 1.88 -2.94
CA SER A 96 22.79 2.61 -3.39
C SER A 96 22.59 3.28 -4.74
N ARG A 97 21.87 2.65 -5.67
CA ARG A 97 21.62 3.21 -7.00
C ARG A 97 20.74 4.48 -6.97
N TYR A 98 19.76 4.51 -6.08
CA TYR A 98 18.97 5.73 -5.85
C TYR A 98 19.83 6.84 -5.24
N VAL A 99 20.67 6.49 -4.25
CA VAL A 99 21.57 7.44 -3.58
C VAL A 99 22.55 8.05 -4.57
N ASP A 100 23.22 7.24 -5.37
CA ASP A 100 24.17 7.72 -6.40
C ASP A 100 23.47 8.64 -7.42
N SER A 101 22.27 8.26 -7.85
CA SER A 101 21.50 9.06 -8.79
C SER A 101 21.06 10.39 -8.17
N LEU A 102 20.64 10.37 -6.91
CA LEU A 102 20.24 11.55 -6.15
C LEU A 102 21.41 12.55 -6.04
N TYR A 103 22.61 12.08 -5.66
CA TYR A 103 23.81 12.92 -5.58
C TYR A 103 24.18 13.51 -6.92
N ARG A 104 24.15 12.73 -8.00
CA ARG A 104 24.48 13.22 -9.34
C ARG A 104 23.53 14.34 -9.78
N HIS A 105 22.23 14.17 -9.61
CA HIS A 105 21.25 15.21 -9.93
C HIS A 105 21.36 16.43 -9.02
N LEU A 106 21.74 16.26 -7.76
CA LEU A 106 21.97 17.37 -6.85
C LEU A 106 23.16 18.22 -7.30
N TRP A 107 24.27 17.60 -7.71
CA TRP A 107 25.44 18.31 -8.23
C TRP A 107 25.12 19.06 -9.51
N GLN A 108 24.47 18.42 -10.49
CA GLN A 108 24.04 19.05 -11.74
C GLN A 108 23.10 20.24 -11.48
N PHE A 109 22.16 20.10 -10.55
CA PHE A 109 21.29 21.21 -10.13
C PHE A 109 22.09 22.37 -9.54
N MET A 110 23.09 22.10 -8.69
CA MET A 110 23.93 23.12 -8.08
C MET A 110 24.85 23.81 -9.10
N GLU A 111 25.26 23.12 -10.16
CA GLU A 111 26.05 23.65 -11.27
C GLU A 111 25.21 24.48 -12.27
N GLY A 112 23.88 24.47 -12.11
CA GLY A 112 22.97 25.20 -13.01
C GLY A 112 22.73 24.48 -14.34
N ASP A 113 22.93 23.15 -14.38
CA ASP A 113 22.60 22.34 -15.54
C ASP A 113 21.08 22.33 -15.74
N ASP A 114 20.60 22.72 -16.90
CA ASP A 114 19.20 22.80 -17.30
C ASP A 114 18.85 21.78 -18.43
N THR A 115 19.71 20.82 -18.69
CA THR A 115 19.49 19.78 -19.72
C THR A 115 18.33 18.85 -19.41
N GLU A 116 17.99 18.72 -18.12
CA GLU A 116 16.80 18.00 -17.64
C GLU A 116 16.27 18.61 -16.32
N ASP A 117 15.06 18.18 -15.88
CA ASP A 117 14.53 18.56 -14.56
C ASP A 117 15.25 17.79 -13.44
N HIS A 118 16.40 18.30 -13.02
CA HIS A 118 17.19 17.72 -11.92
C HIS A 118 16.46 17.78 -10.59
N ALA A 119 15.68 18.83 -10.31
CA ALA A 119 14.91 18.92 -9.07
C ALA A 119 13.83 17.83 -8.99
N GLY A 120 13.09 17.61 -10.07
CA GLY A 120 12.12 16.49 -10.16
C GLY A 120 12.79 15.13 -10.05
N ALA A 121 14.01 14.97 -10.61
CA ALA A 121 14.79 13.74 -10.50
C ALA A 121 15.27 13.47 -9.07
N ILE A 122 15.66 14.49 -8.30
CA ILE A 122 16.00 14.38 -6.87
C ILE A 122 14.80 13.86 -6.09
N ILE A 123 13.62 14.50 -6.28
CA ILE A 123 12.38 14.09 -5.60
C ILE A 123 12.03 12.64 -5.96
N TRP A 124 12.10 12.26 -7.24
CA TRP A 124 11.80 10.93 -7.71
C TRP A 124 12.70 9.87 -7.04
N ASN A 125 14.02 10.10 -7.02
CA ASN A 125 14.97 9.18 -6.38
C ASN A 125 14.69 9.04 -4.88
N ALA A 126 14.39 10.14 -4.17
CA ALA A 126 14.07 10.13 -2.74
C ALA A 126 12.75 9.36 -2.46
N MET A 127 11.73 9.54 -3.29
CA MET A 127 10.46 8.83 -3.15
C MET A 127 10.63 7.32 -3.39
N CYS A 128 11.33 6.93 -4.46
CA CYS A 128 11.59 5.53 -4.77
C CYS A 128 12.49 4.87 -3.73
N LEU A 129 13.52 5.55 -3.25
CA LEU A 129 14.38 5.12 -2.13
C LEU A 129 13.54 4.82 -0.88
N THR A 130 12.70 5.77 -0.47
CA THR A 130 11.84 5.65 0.71
C THR A 130 10.87 4.47 0.58
N GLN A 131 10.23 4.33 -0.58
CA GLN A 131 9.27 3.26 -0.82
C GLN A 131 9.94 1.89 -0.90
N THR A 132 11.08 1.78 -1.60
CA THR A 132 11.84 0.52 -1.72
C THR A 132 12.34 0.08 -0.35
N LYS A 133 12.94 1.00 0.43
CA LYS A 133 13.38 0.73 1.80
C LYS A 133 12.24 0.16 2.66
N LYS A 134 11.08 0.80 2.62
CA LYS A 134 9.89 0.33 3.36
C LYS A 134 9.45 -1.07 2.91
N TRP A 135 9.46 -1.37 1.62
CA TRP A 135 9.09 -2.69 1.12
C TRP A 135 10.12 -3.78 1.47
N VAL A 136 11.40 -3.43 1.50
CA VAL A 136 12.45 -4.33 2.01
C VAL A 136 12.22 -4.64 3.49
N ASP A 137 11.97 -3.62 4.32
CA ASP A 137 11.72 -3.78 5.76
C ASP A 137 10.45 -4.63 6.04
N GLN A 138 9.46 -4.58 5.13
CA GLN A 138 8.24 -5.38 5.20
C GLN A 138 8.40 -6.80 4.60
N GLY A 139 9.56 -7.15 4.07
CA GLY A 139 9.80 -8.43 3.40
C GLY A 139 9.07 -8.60 2.05
N ARG A 140 8.60 -7.51 1.45
CA ARG A 140 7.96 -7.50 0.12
C ARG A 140 8.98 -7.51 -1.01
N LEU A 141 10.19 -7.04 -0.75
CA LEU A 141 11.33 -7.05 -1.64
C LEU A 141 12.52 -7.70 -0.94
N PRO A 142 13.48 -8.26 -1.71
CA PRO A 142 14.69 -8.88 -1.16
C PRO A 142 15.47 -7.93 -0.26
N LYS A 143 15.95 -8.44 0.89
CA LYS A 143 16.74 -7.65 1.86
C LYS A 143 18.09 -7.17 1.31
N GLU A 144 18.61 -7.88 0.32
CA GLU A 144 19.88 -7.59 -0.38
C GLU A 144 19.85 -6.26 -1.14
N LEU A 145 18.63 -5.73 -1.41
CA LEU A 145 18.50 -4.39 -2.00
C LEU A 145 18.90 -3.27 -1.03
N ASN A 146 18.94 -3.54 0.28
CA ASN A 146 19.49 -2.63 1.27
C ASN A 146 21.01 -2.82 1.37
N ASP A 147 21.72 -2.25 0.42
CA ASP A 147 23.15 -2.37 0.17
C ASP A 147 23.95 -1.12 0.60
N LEU A 148 23.39 -0.32 1.51
CA LEU A 148 24.02 0.88 2.09
C LEU A 148 24.80 0.55 3.36
#